data_2dbf841e8a039104d1ee1e3b4ec6d64e
#
_entry.id   2dbf841e8a039104d1ee1e3b4ec6d64e
#
_cell.length_a   1.000
_cell.length_b   1.000
_cell.length_c   1.000
_cell.angle_alpha   90.00
_cell.angle_beta   90.00
_cell.angle_gamma   90.00
#
_symmetry.space_group_name_H-M   'P 1'
#
loop_
_entity.id
_entity.type
_entity.pdbx_description
1 polymer ?
#
loop_
_entity_poly.entity_id
_entity_poly.type
_entity_poly.pdbx_seq_one_letter_code
_entity_poly.pdbx_strand_id
1 'polypeptide(L)'
;MFEIKAKDKMVERALLVGSYIDPAKKADAQSLLEELEELVDTLGIPVIERKLISHRENHARYLIGSGKAQEIVDYAKQLECDVLIFDNELSPSQQRNWEELAGMTVADRQEIILDIFGARAHTREARIQVDLARMQYSLPRLTRAWSHLGQQGGGIGAKGEGESQLEQDKRKIRLQIDRLKRELETVRSARATQRKDRKRAPVPNAAIVGYTNVGKSSLLRHLTGANVFVENKLFATLDTTTRKIALPNKQPLLLTDTVGFVRNLPHQLIEAFNATLEEAALSDFLIHVLDASQLEVMEFYNTTMRVLGELEADTKQMLVVFNKVDKVVDQDSLAGLRRHFPDAVFVSVQTGQGMVELVERISEFVARSTMTIELRLPAARADLLARLHRDGTVRDIEYLGQATRVVATIPARSLEVFAPFLAATAESAEEAAPAVAE
;
A
#
# COMPACT_ATOMS: atom_id res chain seq x y z
N MET A 1 17.17 25.33 -7.43
CA MET A 1 17.37 23.90 -7.69
C MET A 1 18.55 23.52 -6.83
N PHE A 2 18.32 23.04 -5.61
CA PHE A 2 19.39 22.51 -4.79
C PHE A 2 19.54 21.06 -5.21
N GLU A 3 20.45 20.80 -6.13
CA GLU A 3 21.07 19.49 -6.19
C GLU A 3 21.74 19.28 -4.84
N ILE A 4 21.12 18.45 -3.98
CA ILE A 4 21.92 17.63 -3.09
C ILE A 4 22.79 16.88 -4.09
N LYS A 5 24.05 17.27 -4.22
CA LYS A 5 24.98 16.56 -5.10
C LYS A 5 24.83 15.10 -4.74
N ALA A 6 24.19 14.38 -5.64
CA ALA A 6 24.15 12.94 -5.61
C ALA A 6 25.61 12.53 -5.41
N LYS A 7 25.83 11.67 -4.43
CA LYS A 7 27.14 11.09 -4.21
C LYS A 7 27.60 10.55 -5.56
N ASP A 8 28.64 11.11 -6.14
CA ASP A 8 29.26 10.66 -7.39
C ASP A 8 29.92 9.26 -7.29
N LYS A 9 29.62 8.51 -6.22
CA LYS A 9 29.97 7.11 -6.07
C LYS A 9 28.69 6.30 -6.03
N MET A 10 28.46 5.50 -7.06
CA MET A 10 27.51 4.41 -6.97
C MET A 10 27.92 3.54 -5.78
N VAL A 11 26.97 3.25 -4.89
CA VAL A 11 27.16 2.32 -3.79
C VAL A 11 27.27 0.92 -4.42
N GLU A 12 28.42 0.28 -4.22
CA GLU A 12 28.72 -0.99 -4.87
C GLU A 12 28.73 -2.16 -3.90
N ARG A 13 28.88 -1.92 -2.57
CA ARG A 13 29.13 -2.97 -1.58
C ARG A 13 28.46 -2.64 -0.24
N ALA A 14 27.32 -3.28 0.03
CA ALA A 14 26.56 -3.06 1.26
C ALA A 14 26.79 -4.15 2.30
N LEU A 15 26.97 -3.76 3.58
CA LEU A 15 26.80 -4.64 4.73
C LEU A 15 25.47 -4.32 5.40
N LEU A 16 24.60 -5.34 5.53
CA LEU A 16 23.34 -5.20 6.25
C LEU A 16 23.54 -5.54 7.73
N VAL A 17 22.96 -4.72 8.58
CA VAL A 17 23.06 -4.86 10.03
C VAL A 17 21.67 -4.88 10.65
N GLY A 18 21.31 -6.00 11.27
CA GLY A 18 20.11 -6.14 12.10
C GLY A 18 20.48 -6.29 13.57
N SER A 19 19.64 -5.86 14.48
CA SER A 19 19.88 -6.05 15.90
C SER A 19 18.62 -6.41 16.69
N TYR A 20 18.80 -7.19 17.74
CA TYR A 20 17.72 -7.60 18.64
C TYR A 20 18.19 -7.62 20.10
N ILE A 21 17.22 -7.43 21.03
CA ILE A 21 17.46 -7.48 22.48
C ILE A 21 17.01 -8.81 23.06
N ASP A 22 15.78 -9.22 22.73
CA ASP A 22 15.17 -10.43 23.23
C ASP A 22 15.56 -11.63 22.37
N PRO A 23 16.19 -12.69 22.94
CA PRO A 23 16.51 -13.91 22.21
C PRO A 23 15.31 -14.58 21.53
N ALA A 24 14.09 -14.42 22.08
CA ALA A 24 12.87 -14.94 21.47
C ALA A 24 12.55 -14.25 20.13
N LYS A 25 13.02 -13.03 19.92
CA LYS A 25 12.84 -12.24 18.68
C LYS A 25 13.96 -12.46 17.66
N LYS A 26 14.87 -13.39 17.90
CA LYS A 26 15.99 -13.64 16.97
C LYS A 26 15.51 -14.06 15.58
N ALA A 27 14.53 -14.96 15.52
CA ALA A 27 13.97 -15.44 14.25
C ALA A 27 13.27 -14.32 13.46
N ASP A 28 12.47 -13.49 14.16
CA ASP A 28 11.83 -12.32 13.58
C ASP A 28 12.86 -11.30 13.07
N ALA A 29 13.89 -10.99 13.85
CA ALA A 29 14.98 -10.10 13.43
C ALA A 29 15.77 -10.64 12.23
N GLN A 30 15.93 -11.97 12.14
CA GLN A 30 16.54 -12.63 11.00
C GLN A 30 15.68 -12.45 9.74
N SER A 31 14.38 -12.70 9.84
CA SER A 31 13.43 -12.55 8.75
C SER A 31 13.32 -11.07 8.29
N LEU A 32 13.36 -10.11 9.22
CA LEU A 32 13.41 -8.67 8.90
C LEU A 32 14.68 -8.30 8.13
N LEU A 33 15.81 -8.89 8.48
CA LEU A 33 17.07 -8.64 7.80
C LEU A 33 17.10 -9.25 6.39
N GLU A 34 16.43 -10.38 6.18
CA GLU A 34 16.20 -11.00 4.87
C GLU A 34 15.29 -10.12 4.00
N GLU A 35 14.23 -9.58 4.58
CA GLU A 35 13.37 -8.61 3.88
C GLU A 35 14.13 -7.31 3.52
N LEU A 36 15.03 -6.83 4.40
CA LEU A 36 15.89 -5.68 4.09
C LEU A 36 16.81 -5.97 2.89
N GLU A 37 17.34 -7.18 2.77
CA GLU A 37 18.14 -7.57 1.61
C GLU A 37 17.32 -7.48 0.30
N GLU A 38 16.07 -7.97 0.29
CA GLU A 38 15.19 -7.83 -0.88
C GLU A 38 14.88 -6.36 -1.21
N LEU A 39 14.76 -5.49 -0.19
CA LEU A 39 14.60 -4.04 -0.39
C LEU A 39 15.85 -3.43 -1.04
N VAL A 40 17.02 -3.76 -0.55
CA VAL A 40 18.31 -3.24 -1.05
C VAL A 40 18.58 -3.77 -2.48
N ASP A 41 18.27 -5.04 -2.75
CA ASP A 41 18.35 -5.63 -4.10
C ASP A 41 17.40 -4.92 -5.09
N THR A 42 16.24 -4.46 -4.63
CA THR A 42 15.29 -3.68 -5.44
C THR A 42 15.92 -2.38 -5.95
N LEU A 43 16.84 -1.76 -5.20
CA LEU A 43 17.63 -0.60 -5.62
C LEU A 43 18.83 -0.97 -6.51
N GLY A 44 19.13 -2.26 -6.64
CA GLY A 44 20.28 -2.75 -7.40
C GLY A 44 21.61 -2.55 -6.67
N ILE A 45 21.59 -2.47 -5.33
CA ILE A 45 22.80 -2.35 -4.49
C ILE A 45 23.24 -3.76 -4.11
N PRO A 46 24.47 -4.19 -4.48
CA PRO A 46 24.98 -5.50 -4.11
C PRO A 46 25.19 -5.64 -2.60
N VAL A 47 24.54 -6.63 -2.00
CA VAL A 47 24.71 -6.98 -0.60
C VAL A 47 25.84 -8.01 -0.47
N ILE A 48 26.88 -7.67 0.30
CA ILE A 48 28.05 -8.53 0.50
C ILE A 48 27.75 -9.52 1.60
N GLU A 49 27.18 -9.04 2.72
CA GLU A 49 26.85 -9.90 3.86
C GLU A 49 25.78 -9.29 4.76
N ARG A 50 25.17 -10.13 5.60
CA ARG A 50 24.19 -9.78 6.63
C ARG A 50 24.75 -10.08 8.00
N LYS A 51 24.69 -9.13 8.93
CA LYS A 51 25.15 -9.28 10.30
C LYS A 51 23.99 -9.08 11.28
N LEU A 52 23.60 -10.10 11.99
CA LEU A 52 22.60 -10.03 13.05
C LEU A 52 23.27 -9.99 14.43
N ILE A 53 22.93 -8.99 15.26
CA ILE A 53 23.62 -8.66 16.49
C ILE A 53 22.65 -8.70 17.67
N SER A 54 23.00 -9.46 18.71
CA SER A 54 22.28 -9.37 19.98
C SER A 54 22.90 -8.29 20.85
N HIS A 55 22.08 -7.51 21.55
CA HIS A 55 22.52 -6.56 22.57
C HIS A 55 21.53 -6.54 23.74
N ARG A 56 21.96 -6.00 24.90
CA ARG A 56 21.13 -6.04 26.11
C ARG A 56 20.14 -4.89 26.18
N GLU A 57 20.53 -3.72 25.70
CA GLU A 57 19.75 -2.49 25.74
C GLU A 57 20.13 -1.57 24.59
N ASN A 58 19.24 -0.66 24.22
CA ASN A 58 19.52 0.35 23.21
C ASN A 58 20.41 1.45 23.78
N HIS A 59 21.56 1.65 23.14
CA HIS A 59 22.48 2.72 23.48
C HIS A 59 22.19 3.99 22.69
N ALA A 60 22.20 5.14 23.36
CA ALA A 60 21.89 6.43 22.74
C ALA A 60 22.85 6.79 21.60
N ARG A 61 24.11 6.34 21.66
CA ARG A 61 25.14 6.75 20.69
C ARG A 61 25.11 5.95 19.39
N TYR A 62 24.98 4.62 19.47
CA TYR A 62 25.09 3.72 18.31
C TYR A 62 23.97 2.69 18.21
N LEU A 63 22.90 2.81 18.99
CA LEU A 63 21.87 1.77 19.17
C LEU A 63 22.41 0.53 19.91
N ILE A 64 23.64 0.14 19.66
CA ILE A 64 24.37 -0.98 20.29
C ILE A 64 25.59 -0.45 21.06
N GLY A 65 26.22 -1.30 21.86
CA GLY A 65 27.43 -0.93 22.61
C GLY A 65 28.59 -0.56 21.70
N SER A 66 29.44 0.40 22.16
CA SER A 66 30.56 0.94 21.36
C SER A 66 31.58 -0.11 20.90
N GLY A 67 31.84 -1.14 21.72
CA GLY A 67 32.74 -2.25 21.31
C GLY A 67 32.21 -3.01 20.10
N LYS A 68 30.91 -3.38 20.13
CA LYS A 68 30.24 -4.04 18.99
C LYS A 68 30.15 -3.12 17.78
N ALA A 69 29.96 -1.82 18.00
CA ALA A 69 29.96 -0.87 16.91
C ALA A 69 31.31 -0.83 16.18
N GLN A 70 32.41 -0.83 16.93
CA GLN A 70 33.77 -0.89 16.35
C GLN A 70 33.98 -2.21 15.58
N GLU A 71 33.58 -3.35 16.14
CA GLU A 71 33.66 -4.67 15.47
C GLU A 71 32.96 -4.68 14.12
N ILE A 72 31.76 -4.04 14.03
CA ILE A 72 31.00 -3.93 12.77
C ILE A 72 31.78 -3.09 11.76
N VAL A 73 32.30 -1.94 12.19
CA VAL A 73 33.06 -1.05 11.30
C VAL A 73 34.30 -1.73 10.78
N ASP A 74 35.06 -2.41 11.65
CA ASP A 74 36.27 -3.14 11.25
C ASP A 74 35.94 -4.26 10.27
N TYR A 75 34.82 -4.95 10.51
CA TYR A 75 34.33 -6.00 9.62
C TYR A 75 33.88 -5.46 8.27
N ALA A 76 33.15 -4.34 8.24
CA ALA A 76 32.76 -3.68 6.99
C ALA A 76 33.97 -3.23 6.16
N LYS A 77 35.02 -2.71 6.82
CA LYS A 77 36.28 -2.34 6.17
C LYS A 77 37.04 -3.56 5.62
N GLN A 78 37.03 -4.70 6.33
CA GLN A 78 37.63 -5.94 5.83
C GLN A 78 36.93 -6.45 4.58
N LEU A 79 35.59 -6.29 4.51
CA LEU A 79 34.79 -6.66 3.35
C LEU A 79 34.81 -5.60 2.24
N GLU A 80 35.54 -4.52 2.44
CA GLU A 80 35.60 -3.37 1.51
C GLU A 80 34.19 -2.81 1.19
N CYS A 81 33.31 -2.77 2.18
CA CYS A 81 31.99 -2.20 2.04
C CYS A 81 32.08 -0.67 2.02
N ASP A 82 31.21 -0.03 1.23
CA ASP A 82 31.10 1.42 1.12
C ASP A 82 29.84 1.99 1.77
N VAL A 83 28.91 1.11 2.20
CA VAL A 83 27.70 1.48 2.93
C VAL A 83 27.36 0.46 4.02
N LEU A 84 26.93 0.99 5.18
CA LEU A 84 26.25 0.22 6.24
C LEU A 84 24.75 0.50 6.17
N ILE A 85 23.94 -0.54 6.11
CA ILE A 85 22.48 -0.40 6.08
C ILE A 85 21.88 -1.13 7.27
N PHE A 86 21.19 -0.37 8.13
CA PHE A 86 20.56 -0.89 9.35
C PHE A 86 19.10 -1.24 9.11
N ASP A 87 18.66 -2.41 9.58
CA ASP A 87 17.24 -2.75 9.63
C ASP A 87 16.49 -1.92 10.68
N ASN A 88 17.16 -1.63 11.79
CA ASN A 88 16.61 -0.81 12.85
C ASN A 88 16.60 0.68 12.46
N GLU A 89 15.56 1.39 12.84
CA GLU A 89 15.52 2.85 12.69
C GLU A 89 16.64 3.50 13.51
N LEU A 90 17.39 4.38 12.89
CA LEU A 90 18.45 5.18 13.53
C LEU A 90 17.98 6.61 13.78
N SER A 91 18.17 7.09 15.00
CA SER A 91 18.01 8.51 15.25
C SER A 91 19.02 9.33 14.45
N PRO A 92 18.74 10.61 14.14
CA PRO A 92 19.68 11.47 13.41
C PRO A 92 21.08 11.55 14.05
N SER A 93 21.14 11.51 15.38
CA SER A 93 22.40 11.49 16.13
C SER A 93 23.11 10.15 16.02
N GLN A 94 22.40 9.03 16.09
CA GLN A 94 22.99 7.70 15.90
C GLN A 94 23.57 7.54 14.50
N GLN A 95 22.83 7.91 13.47
CA GLN A 95 23.28 7.82 12.08
C GLN A 95 24.58 8.64 11.88
N ARG A 96 24.62 9.88 12.39
CA ARG A 96 25.84 10.70 12.34
C ARG A 96 27.00 10.04 13.07
N ASN A 97 26.79 9.55 14.29
CA ASN A 97 27.85 8.90 15.06
C ASN A 97 28.40 7.66 14.35
N TRP A 98 27.53 6.89 13.68
CA TRP A 98 27.94 5.76 12.86
C TRP A 98 28.78 6.18 11.66
N GLU A 99 28.43 7.24 10.95
CA GLU A 99 29.20 7.75 9.83
C GLU A 99 30.57 8.28 10.26
N GLU A 100 30.61 8.99 11.39
CA GLU A 100 31.90 9.46 11.97
C GLU A 100 32.78 8.27 12.36
N LEU A 101 32.24 7.21 12.94
CA LEU A 101 32.99 6.01 13.32
C LEU A 101 33.43 5.19 12.11
N ALA A 102 32.56 4.99 11.15
CA ALA A 102 32.80 4.13 10.02
C ALA A 102 33.60 4.80 8.91
N GLY A 103 33.45 6.11 8.73
CA GLY A 103 34.03 6.85 7.61
C GLY A 103 33.39 6.53 6.26
N MET A 104 32.18 5.93 6.30
CA MET A 104 31.40 5.53 5.12
C MET A 104 29.94 5.93 5.29
N THR A 105 29.15 5.77 4.22
CA THR A 105 27.72 6.04 4.25
C THR A 105 27.01 5.09 5.20
N VAL A 106 26.03 5.63 5.94
CA VAL A 106 25.13 4.84 6.79
C VAL A 106 23.70 5.21 6.45
N ALA A 107 22.89 4.20 6.17
CA ALA A 107 21.47 4.32 5.92
C ALA A 107 20.68 3.42 6.87
N ASP A 108 19.41 3.69 7.05
CA ASP A 108 18.49 2.78 7.73
C ASP A 108 17.41 2.27 6.75
N ARG A 109 16.62 1.29 7.23
CA ARG A 109 15.51 0.72 6.46
C ARG A 109 14.59 1.79 5.89
N GLN A 110 14.34 2.87 6.63
CA GLN A 110 13.45 3.95 6.21
C GLN A 110 14.01 4.71 5.00
N GLU A 111 15.32 4.98 4.98
CA GLU A 111 15.98 5.64 3.85
C GLU A 111 15.91 4.78 2.58
N ILE A 112 16.13 3.46 2.70
CA ILE A 112 16.03 2.51 1.59
C ILE A 112 14.60 2.48 1.00
N ILE A 113 13.57 2.41 1.84
CA ILE A 113 12.16 2.45 1.38
C ILE A 113 11.86 3.77 0.66
N LEU A 114 12.31 4.91 1.19
CA LEU A 114 12.15 6.22 0.56
C LEU A 114 12.83 6.29 -0.82
N ASP A 115 13.99 5.67 -0.96
CA ASP A 115 14.73 5.64 -2.23
C ASP A 115 14.03 4.74 -3.27
N ILE A 116 13.50 3.58 -2.86
CA ILE A 116 12.66 2.74 -3.72
C ILE A 116 11.44 3.53 -4.21
N PHE A 117 10.75 4.20 -3.29
CA PHE A 117 9.58 5.00 -3.64
C PHE A 117 9.91 6.16 -4.58
N GLY A 118 11.06 6.81 -4.37
CA GLY A 118 11.53 7.86 -5.27
C GLY A 118 11.80 7.37 -6.70
N ALA A 119 12.33 6.16 -6.83
CA ALA A 119 12.57 5.54 -8.12
C ALA A 119 11.26 5.09 -8.82
N ARG A 120 10.20 4.78 -8.05
CA ARG A 120 8.93 4.22 -8.54
C ARG A 120 7.80 5.25 -8.68
N ALA A 121 7.94 6.46 -8.16
CA ALA A 121 6.94 7.52 -8.24
C ALA A 121 6.88 8.10 -9.66
N HIS A 122 5.85 7.77 -10.43
CA HIS A 122 5.67 8.29 -11.79
C HIS A 122 4.59 9.36 -11.85
N THR A 123 3.52 9.27 -11.05
CA THR A 123 2.47 10.28 -11.02
C THR A 123 2.94 11.53 -10.25
N ARG A 124 2.33 12.68 -10.59
CA ARG A 124 2.61 13.94 -9.87
C ARG A 124 2.33 13.82 -8.38
N GLU A 125 1.25 13.14 -8.01
CA GLU A 125 0.87 12.96 -6.61
C GLU A 125 1.88 12.10 -5.86
N ALA A 126 2.24 10.93 -6.39
CA ALA A 126 3.24 10.06 -5.76
C ALA A 126 4.59 10.78 -5.60
N ARG A 127 5.02 11.56 -6.60
CA ARG A 127 6.25 12.38 -6.49
C ARG A 127 6.17 13.39 -5.36
N ILE A 128 5.07 14.14 -5.25
CA ILE A 128 4.87 15.12 -4.16
C ILE A 128 4.89 14.41 -2.80
N GLN A 129 4.25 13.25 -2.69
CA GLN A 129 4.22 12.46 -1.46
C GLN A 129 5.60 11.97 -1.06
N VAL A 130 6.35 11.41 -2.00
CA VAL A 130 7.73 10.94 -1.75
C VAL A 130 8.65 12.10 -1.41
N ASP A 131 8.58 13.22 -2.13
CA ASP A 131 9.39 14.40 -1.85
C ASP A 131 9.10 14.96 -0.46
N LEU A 132 7.81 14.99 -0.07
CA LEU A 132 7.38 15.41 1.26
C LEU A 132 7.99 14.51 2.34
N ALA A 133 7.85 13.19 2.20
CA ALA A 133 8.39 12.21 3.14
C ALA A 133 9.92 12.29 3.25
N ARG A 134 10.61 12.40 2.10
CA ARG A 134 12.08 12.59 2.06
C ARG A 134 12.52 13.87 2.79
N MET A 135 11.81 14.98 2.61
CA MET A 135 12.14 16.23 3.28
C MET A 135 11.88 16.15 4.79
N GLN A 136 10.81 15.51 5.21
CA GLN A 136 10.50 15.28 6.62
C GLN A 136 11.56 14.39 7.28
N TYR A 137 11.99 13.33 6.61
CA TYR A 137 13.09 12.46 7.06
C TYR A 137 14.42 13.18 7.13
N SER A 138 14.73 14.01 6.13
CA SER A 138 16.01 14.73 6.02
C SER A 138 16.13 15.90 6.97
N LEU A 139 15.02 16.59 7.29
CA LEU A 139 15.01 17.83 8.10
C LEU A 139 15.76 17.69 9.44
N PRO A 140 15.50 16.67 10.28
CA PRO A 140 16.27 16.48 11.52
C PRO A 140 17.71 16.01 11.28
N ARG A 141 18.03 15.50 10.08
CA ARG A 141 19.34 14.99 9.68
C ARG A 141 20.24 16.02 8.98
N LEU A 142 19.77 17.24 8.78
CA LEU A 142 20.51 18.33 8.10
C LEU A 142 21.80 18.77 8.77
N THR A 143 21.94 18.55 10.07
CA THR A 143 23.20 18.85 10.79
C THR A 143 24.38 18.06 10.23
N ARG A 144 24.17 17.04 9.44
CA ARG A 144 25.09 16.12 8.80
C ARG A 144 25.98 16.81 7.74
N ALA A 145 25.41 17.70 6.93
CA ALA A 145 26.11 18.35 5.83
C ALA A 145 27.09 19.47 6.29
N TRP A 146 26.91 19.98 7.49
CA TRP A 146 27.62 21.18 7.98
C TRP A 146 28.76 20.91 8.97
N SER A 147 28.83 19.69 9.54
CA SER A 147 29.95 19.33 10.45
C SER A 147 31.31 19.29 9.75
N HIS A 148 31.32 18.96 8.45
CA HIS A 148 32.55 18.91 7.65
C HIS A 148 33.07 20.29 7.22
N LEU A 149 32.19 21.28 7.07
CA LEU A 149 32.55 22.65 6.70
C LEU A 149 33.08 23.47 7.88
N GLY A 150 32.66 23.16 9.11
CA GLY A 150 33.13 23.81 10.33
C GLY A 150 34.55 23.44 10.73
N GLN A 151 35.10 22.32 10.23
CA GLN A 151 36.49 21.91 10.53
C GLN A 151 37.56 22.54 9.61
N GLN A 152 37.16 23.13 8.47
CA GLN A 152 38.13 23.77 7.55
C GLN A 152 38.39 25.25 7.85
N GLY A 153 37.68 25.86 8.78
CA GLY A 153 37.86 27.26 9.17
C GLY A 153 38.40 27.39 10.59
N GLY A 154 39.68 27.12 10.81
CA GLY A 154 40.39 27.39 12.06
C GLY A 154 40.53 28.90 12.32
N GLY A 155 39.52 29.53 12.95
CA GLY A 155 39.55 30.91 13.40
C GLY A 155 38.59 31.14 14.57
N ILE A 156 39.08 31.68 15.67
CA ILE A 156 38.31 32.13 16.84
C ILE A 156 37.39 33.26 16.37
N GLY A 157 36.11 32.92 16.01
CA GLY A 157 35.14 33.90 15.54
C GLY A 157 34.07 33.35 14.57
N ALA A 158 34.27 32.17 13.97
CA ALA A 158 33.38 31.60 12.93
C ALA A 158 32.16 30.86 13.46
N LYS A 159 31.90 30.88 14.78
CA LYS A 159 30.72 30.17 15.38
C LYS A 159 29.35 30.74 14.96
N GLY A 160 29.31 31.97 14.44
CA GLY A 160 28.05 32.62 14.06
C GLY A 160 27.56 32.34 12.65
N GLU A 161 28.45 32.12 11.68
CA GLU A 161 28.06 31.99 10.27
C GLU A 161 27.53 30.58 9.92
N GLY A 162 28.16 29.54 10.48
CA GLY A 162 27.72 28.16 10.23
C GLY A 162 26.37 27.83 10.87
N GLU A 163 26.09 28.34 12.07
CA GLU A 163 24.78 28.18 12.72
C GLU A 163 23.68 28.96 11.98
N SER A 164 23.97 30.17 11.48
CA SER A 164 23.02 30.97 10.70
C SER A 164 22.68 30.31 9.37
N GLN A 165 23.63 29.65 8.72
CA GLN A 165 23.43 28.99 7.43
C GLN A 165 22.62 27.70 7.57
N LEU A 166 22.88 26.88 8.60
CA LEU A 166 22.09 25.72 8.96
C LEU A 166 20.62 26.10 9.27
N GLU A 167 20.42 27.19 10.02
CA GLU A 167 19.09 27.70 10.34
C GLU A 167 18.32 28.17 9.09
N GLN A 168 19.03 28.84 8.18
CA GLN A 168 18.47 29.25 6.88
C GLN A 168 18.06 28.02 6.03
N ASP A 169 18.89 26.98 5.99
CA ASP A 169 18.59 25.77 5.22
C ASP A 169 17.43 24.97 5.86
N LYS A 170 17.38 24.87 7.19
CA LYS A 170 16.20 24.34 7.89
C LYS A 170 14.94 25.13 7.57
N ARG A 171 15.03 26.45 7.53
CA ARG A 171 13.91 27.32 7.17
C ARG A 171 13.44 27.09 5.73
N LYS A 172 14.38 26.98 4.78
CA LYS A 172 14.06 26.70 3.37
C LYS A 172 13.31 25.36 3.23
N ILE A 173 13.82 24.30 3.89
CA ILE A 173 13.19 22.99 3.83
C ILE A 173 11.80 23.00 4.49
N ARG A 174 11.62 23.68 5.63
CA ARG A 174 10.28 23.85 6.23
C ARG A 174 9.31 24.55 5.28
N LEU A 175 9.74 25.62 4.63
CA LEU A 175 8.92 26.31 3.62
C LEU A 175 8.57 25.41 2.44
N GLN A 176 9.49 24.54 2.03
CA GLN A 176 9.25 23.59 0.97
C GLN A 176 8.30 22.47 1.39
N ILE A 177 8.41 21.96 2.62
CA ILE A 177 7.46 21.03 3.23
C ILE A 177 6.04 21.64 3.23
N ASP A 178 5.90 22.90 3.67
CA ASP A 178 4.61 23.59 3.72
C ASP A 178 4.04 23.83 2.30
N ARG A 179 4.89 24.07 1.32
CA ARG A 179 4.49 24.16 -0.08
C ARG A 179 3.98 22.84 -0.61
N LEU A 180 4.73 21.74 -0.39
CA LEU A 180 4.35 20.40 -0.84
C LEU A 180 3.04 19.93 -0.19
N LYS A 181 2.84 20.22 1.12
CA LYS A 181 1.58 19.92 1.81
C LYS A 181 0.39 20.62 1.15
N ARG A 182 0.51 21.90 0.82
CA ARG A 182 -0.56 22.66 0.13
C ARG A 182 -0.80 22.14 -1.29
N GLU A 183 0.25 21.77 -2.01
CA GLU A 183 0.13 21.20 -3.34
C GLU A 183 -0.57 19.82 -3.29
N LEU A 184 -0.22 18.97 -2.31
CA LEU A 184 -0.86 17.68 -2.09
C LEU A 184 -2.35 17.84 -1.76
N GLU A 185 -2.73 18.81 -0.93
CA GLU A 185 -4.13 19.10 -0.61
C GLU A 185 -4.92 19.51 -1.86
N THR A 186 -4.33 20.31 -2.74
CA THR A 186 -4.94 20.68 -4.03
C THR A 186 -5.18 19.44 -4.90
N VAL A 187 -4.21 18.53 -4.99
CA VAL A 187 -4.34 17.28 -5.75
C VAL A 187 -5.42 16.38 -5.15
N ARG A 188 -5.46 16.26 -3.81
CA ARG A 188 -6.48 15.49 -3.08
C ARG A 188 -7.89 16.04 -3.34
N SER A 189 -8.06 17.35 -3.29
CA SER A 189 -9.35 18.02 -3.58
C SER A 189 -9.83 17.76 -5.02
N ALA A 190 -8.94 17.84 -5.99
CA ALA A 190 -9.25 17.52 -7.38
C ALA A 190 -9.65 16.05 -7.56
N ARG A 191 -8.93 15.11 -6.92
CA ARG A 191 -9.32 13.70 -6.88
C ARG A 191 -10.66 13.45 -6.19
N ALA A 192 -10.93 14.11 -5.07
CA ALA A 192 -12.21 13.98 -4.38
C ALA A 192 -13.39 14.37 -5.29
N THR A 193 -13.21 15.36 -6.14
CA THR A 193 -14.21 15.75 -7.15
C THR A 193 -14.39 14.66 -8.21
N GLN A 194 -13.30 14.15 -8.79
CA GLN A 194 -13.35 13.03 -9.75
C GLN A 194 -13.92 11.75 -9.12
N ARG A 195 -13.65 11.50 -7.82
CA ARG A 195 -14.20 10.38 -7.06
C ARG A 195 -15.69 10.50 -6.83
N LYS A 196 -16.24 11.71 -6.58
CA LYS A 196 -17.70 11.93 -6.50
C LYS A 196 -18.39 11.48 -7.77
N ASP A 197 -17.79 11.71 -8.93
CA ASP A 197 -18.32 11.26 -10.21
C ASP A 197 -18.20 9.74 -10.39
N ARG A 198 -17.13 9.10 -9.89
CA ARG A 198 -16.99 7.62 -9.87
C ARG A 198 -17.94 6.97 -8.86
N LYS A 199 -18.18 7.57 -7.67
CA LYS A 199 -19.18 7.08 -6.70
C LYS A 199 -20.61 7.15 -7.27
N ARG A 200 -20.83 7.99 -8.26
CA ARG A 200 -22.08 8.02 -9.04
C ARG A 200 -22.12 6.96 -10.14
N ALA A 201 -20.98 6.38 -10.50
CA ALA A 201 -20.94 5.31 -11.47
C ALA A 201 -21.36 3.97 -10.82
N PRO A 202 -22.19 3.15 -11.50
CA PRO A 202 -22.85 1.98 -10.94
C PRO A 202 -21.95 0.76 -10.86
N VAL A 203 -20.66 0.89 -11.17
CA VAL A 203 -19.74 -0.23 -11.29
C VAL A 203 -19.16 -0.55 -9.91
N PRO A 204 -19.37 -1.76 -9.38
CA PRO A 204 -18.70 -2.21 -8.16
C PRO A 204 -17.18 -2.07 -8.30
N ASN A 205 -16.53 -1.76 -7.18
CA ASN A 205 -15.09 -1.62 -7.16
C ASN A 205 -14.47 -2.47 -6.05
N ALA A 206 -13.35 -3.13 -6.33
CA ALA A 206 -12.55 -3.86 -5.37
C ALA A 206 -11.12 -3.37 -5.39
N ALA A 207 -10.49 -3.31 -4.21
CA ALA A 207 -9.07 -3.05 -4.08
C ALA A 207 -8.31 -4.34 -3.76
N ILE A 208 -7.21 -4.57 -4.48
CA ILE A 208 -6.30 -5.69 -4.22
C ILE A 208 -5.27 -5.19 -3.21
N VAL A 209 -5.28 -5.78 -2.02
CA VAL A 209 -4.40 -5.44 -0.91
C VAL A 209 -3.53 -6.63 -0.53
N GLY A 210 -2.46 -6.39 0.19
CA GLY A 210 -1.57 -7.44 0.68
C GLY A 210 -0.11 -7.00 0.67
N TYR A 211 0.74 -7.89 1.14
CA TYR A 211 2.15 -7.64 1.30
C TYR A 211 2.86 -7.37 -0.06
N THR A 212 4.06 -6.81 -0.02
CA THR A 212 4.88 -6.66 -1.24
C THR A 212 5.21 -8.04 -1.84
N ASN A 213 5.36 -8.09 -3.15
CA ASN A 213 5.77 -9.30 -3.88
C ASN A 213 4.83 -10.52 -3.77
N VAL A 214 3.62 -10.41 -3.19
CA VAL A 214 2.64 -11.53 -3.14
C VAL A 214 1.95 -11.80 -4.48
N GLY A 215 2.15 -10.93 -5.47
CA GLY A 215 1.61 -11.09 -6.82
C GLY A 215 0.33 -10.29 -7.11
N LYS A 216 0.06 -9.17 -6.42
CA LYS A 216 -1.11 -8.30 -6.65
C LYS A 216 -1.20 -7.81 -8.10
N SER A 217 -0.13 -7.20 -8.61
CA SER A 217 -0.07 -6.68 -9.98
C SER A 217 -0.12 -7.81 -11.03
N SER A 218 0.46 -8.99 -10.71
CA SER A 218 0.35 -10.18 -11.54
C SER A 218 -1.09 -10.67 -11.63
N LEU A 219 -1.80 -10.66 -10.49
CA LEU A 219 -3.22 -11.03 -10.41
C LEU A 219 -4.07 -10.07 -11.23
N LEU A 220 -3.86 -8.75 -11.07
CA LEU A 220 -4.56 -7.74 -11.87
C LEU A 220 -4.31 -7.96 -13.37
N ARG A 221 -3.06 -8.20 -13.79
CA ARG A 221 -2.70 -8.49 -15.18
C ARG A 221 -3.42 -9.72 -15.70
N HIS A 222 -3.43 -10.80 -14.93
CA HIS A 222 -4.09 -12.05 -15.34
C HIS A 222 -5.59 -11.86 -15.54
N LEU A 223 -6.26 -11.18 -14.59
CA LEU A 223 -7.71 -10.94 -14.63
C LEU A 223 -8.14 -9.94 -15.71
N THR A 224 -7.26 -9.02 -16.11
CA THR A 224 -7.59 -7.96 -17.08
C THR A 224 -7.12 -8.27 -18.50
N GLY A 225 -6.20 -9.22 -18.68
CA GLY A 225 -5.49 -9.45 -19.95
C GLY A 225 -4.62 -8.27 -20.41
N ALA A 226 -4.46 -7.23 -19.55
CA ALA A 226 -3.73 -6.02 -19.90
C ALA A 226 -2.23 -6.19 -19.66
N ASN A 227 -1.40 -5.51 -20.47
CA ASN A 227 0.03 -5.37 -20.19
C ASN A 227 0.24 -4.45 -18.99
N VAL A 228 0.17 -5.01 -17.78
CA VAL A 228 0.60 -4.34 -16.55
C VAL A 228 2.06 -4.71 -16.33
N PHE A 229 2.88 -3.71 -16.07
CA PHE A 229 4.29 -3.93 -15.75
C PHE A 229 4.39 -4.74 -14.45
N VAL A 230 5.05 -5.88 -14.51
CA VAL A 230 5.23 -6.77 -13.36
C VAL A 230 6.71 -7.08 -13.24
N GLU A 231 7.31 -6.69 -12.15
CA GLU A 231 8.65 -7.10 -11.74
C GLU A 231 8.57 -7.97 -10.49
N ASN A 232 9.50 -8.90 -10.36
CA ASN A 232 9.68 -9.69 -9.13
C ASN A 232 10.55 -8.91 -8.13
N LYS A 233 10.13 -7.69 -7.81
CA LYS A 233 10.81 -6.76 -6.90
C LYS A 233 9.81 -6.17 -5.92
N LEU A 234 10.28 -5.83 -4.73
CA LEU A 234 9.44 -5.17 -3.72
C LEU A 234 8.98 -3.80 -4.24
N PHE A 235 7.76 -3.40 -3.90
CA PHE A 235 7.15 -2.14 -4.35
C PHE A 235 7.16 -1.96 -5.89
N ALA A 236 6.87 -3.03 -6.63
CA ALA A 236 6.74 -2.92 -8.08
C ALA A 236 5.65 -1.91 -8.50
N THR A 237 4.61 -1.77 -7.67
CA THR A 237 3.52 -0.79 -7.84
C THR A 237 3.54 0.20 -6.69
N LEU A 238 3.76 1.49 -7.01
CA LEU A 238 3.58 2.61 -6.09
C LEU A 238 2.35 3.44 -6.45
N ASP A 239 2.11 3.65 -7.74
CA ASP A 239 0.94 4.33 -8.27
C ASP A 239 -0.22 3.35 -8.43
N THR A 240 -1.37 3.67 -7.82
CA THR A 240 -2.57 2.83 -7.95
C THR A 240 -3.01 2.71 -9.41
N THR A 241 -3.28 1.48 -9.84
CA THR A 241 -3.75 1.20 -11.19
C THR A 241 -5.14 0.60 -11.13
N THR A 242 -6.15 1.32 -11.63
CA THR A 242 -7.52 0.83 -11.72
C THR A 242 -7.81 0.31 -13.14
N ARG A 243 -8.40 -0.88 -13.24
CA ARG A 243 -8.82 -1.49 -14.50
C ARG A 243 -10.24 -2.02 -14.39
N LYS A 244 -10.97 -1.93 -15.50
CA LYS A 244 -12.30 -2.50 -15.62
C LYS A 244 -12.18 -3.91 -16.20
N ILE A 245 -12.83 -4.87 -15.55
CA ILE A 245 -12.99 -6.25 -16.03
C ILE A 245 -14.47 -6.56 -16.24
N ALA A 246 -14.73 -7.52 -17.09
CA ALA A 246 -16.07 -8.12 -17.26
C ALA A 246 -16.05 -9.49 -16.60
N LEU A 247 -16.92 -9.69 -15.62
CA LEU A 247 -17.13 -10.99 -14.96
C LEU A 247 -17.89 -11.95 -15.89
N PRO A 248 -17.89 -13.28 -15.65
CA PRO A 248 -18.59 -14.27 -16.48
C PRO A 248 -20.07 -13.94 -16.68
N ASN A 249 -20.71 -13.37 -15.67
CA ASN A 249 -22.11 -12.91 -15.72
C ASN A 249 -22.28 -11.57 -16.46
N LYS A 250 -21.24 -11.08 -17.16
CA LYS A 250 -21.16 -9.80 -17.89
C LYS A 250 -21.26 -8.54 -16.98
N GLN A 251 -21.27 -8.69 -15.66
CA GLN A 251 -21.20 -7.54 -14.77
C GLN A 251 -19.80 -6.91 -14.83
N PRO A 252 -19.71 -5.59 -14.95
CA PRO A 252 -18.44 -4.92 -14.87
C PRO A 252 -17.96 -4.81 -13.41
N LEU A 253 -16.66 -4.94 -13.20
CA LEU A 253 -15.97 -4.69 -11.92
C LEU A 253 -14.76 -3.81 -12.16
N LEU A 254 -14.56 -2.80 -11.31
CA LEU A 254 -13.31 -2.05 -11.25
C LEU A 254 -12.39 -2.74 -10.24
N LEU A 255 -11.20 -3.11 -10.68
CA LEU A 255 -10.13 -3.64 -9.83
C LEU A 255 -9.02 -2.60 -9.72
N THR A 256 -8.64 -2.29 -8.50
CA THR A 256 -7.54 -1.36 -8.21
C THR A 256 -6.40 -2.12 -7.54
N ASP A 257 -5.23 -2.11 -8.17
CA ASP A 257 -3.97 -2.55 -7.55
C ASP A 257 -3.45 -1.45 -6.62
N THR A 258 -3.08 -1.83 -5.39
CA THR A 258 -2.59 -0.91 -4.38
C THR A 258 -1.11 -1.15 -4.08
N VAL A 259 -0.50 -0.20 -3.37
CA VAL A 259 0.87 -0.35 -2.85
C VAL A 259 0.94 -1.57 -1.94
N GLY A 260 2.02 -2.35 -2.06
CA GLY A 260 2.26 -3.46 -1.16
C GLY A 260 2.70 -3.02 0.24
N PHE A 261 2.26 -3.76 1.25
CA PHE A 261 2.70 -3.53 2.62
C PHE A 261 4.07 -4.19 2.88
N VAL A 262 4.80 -3.65 3.85
CA VAL A 262 6.02 -4.24 4.44
C VAL A 262 5.97 -4.10 5.95
N ARG A 263 6.75 -4.90 6.65
CA ARG A 263 6.91 -4.74 8.11
C ARG A 263 7.64 -3.43 8.41
N ASN A 264 7.32 -2.87 9.57
CA ASN A 264 7.96 -1.63 10.08
C ASN A 264 7.88 -0.45 9.08
N LEU A 265 6.74 -0.33 8.35
CA LEU A 265 6.51 0.84 7.51
C LEU A 265 6.43 2.09 8.39
N PRO A 266 7.28 3.10 8.17
CA PRO A 266 7.27 4.30 8.99
C PRO A 266 5.94 5.05 8.92
N HIS A 267 5.42 5.52 10.07
CA HIS A 267 4.15 6.27 10.13
C HIS A 267 4.13 7.48 9.20
N GLN A 268 5.25 8.18 9.06
CA GLN A 268 5.37 9.31 8.13
C GLN A 268 5.12 8.92 6.67
N LEU A 269 5.50 7.68 6.29
CA LEU A 269 5.21 7.12 4.97
C LEU A 269 3.75 6.70 4.85
N ILE A 270 3.15 6.13 5.89
CA ILE A 270 1.72 5.80 5.90
C ILE A 270 0.90 7.08 5.67
N GLU A 271 1.21 8.18 6.39
CA GLU A 271 0.56 9.47 6.19
C GLU A 271 0.76 10.03 4.78
N ALA A 272 1.97 9.93 4.24
CA ALA A 272 2.27 10.39 2.89
C ALA A 272 1.47 9.58 1.84
N PHE A 273 1.32 8.26 2.04
CA PHE A 273 0.65 7.35 1.12
C PHE A 273 -0.83 7.10 1.43
N ASN A 274 -1.40 7.76 2.46
CA ASN A 274 -2.83 7.64 2.78
C ASN A 274 -3.71 7.78 1.53
N ALA A 275 -3.37 8.66 0.59
CA ALA A 275 -4.16 8.84 -0.63
C ALA A 275 -4.15 7.63 -1.58
N THR A 276 -3.07 6.83 -1.61
CA THR A 276 -3.00 5.58 -2.38
C THR A 276 -3.63 4.42 -1.63
N LEU A 277 -3.53 4.43 -0.31
CA LEU A 277 -4.16 3.46 0.58
C LEU A 277 -5.66 3.74 0.79
N GLU A 278 -6.10 5.01 0.68
CA GLU A 278 -7.53 5.39 0.67
C GLU A 278 -8.35 4.67 -0.40
N GLU A 279 -7.75 4.22 -1.51
CA GLU A 279 -8.47 3.42 -2.50
C GLU A 279 -8.97 2.09 -1.90
N ALA A 280 -8.26 1.50 -0.93
CA ALA A 280 -8.75 0.36 -0.17
C ALA A 280 -9.94 0.75 0.72
N ALA A 281 -9.84 1.90 1.42
CA ALA A 281 -10.93 2.42 2.26
C ALA A 281 -12.18 2.82 1.45
N LEU A 282 -12.02 3.19 0.19
CA LEU A 282 -13.11 3.61 -0.70
C LEU A 282 -13.71 2.48 -1.54
N SER A 283 -13.10 1.30 -1.57
CA SER A 283 -13.59 0.15 -2.32
C SER A 283 -14.85 -0.44 -1.68
N ASP A 284 -15.66 -1.16 -2.47
CA ASP A 284 -16.86 -1.84 -1.97
C ASP A 284 -16.46 -3.11 -1.18
N PHE A 285 -15.38 -3.79 -1.59
CA PHE A 285 -14.78 -4.93 -0.89
C PHE A 285 -13.28 -5.02 -1.18
N LEU A 286 -12.58 -5.85 -0.42
CA LEU A 286 -11.14 -6.05 -0.53
C LEU A 286 -10.83 -7.46 -1.05
N ILE A 287 -9.77 -7.57 -1.84
CA ILE A 287 -9.13 -8.84 -2.22
C ILE A 287 -7.77 -8.87 -1.55
N HIS A 288 -7.66 -9.61 -0.45
CA HIS A 288 -6.41 -9.71 0.32
C HIS A 288 -5.58 -10.87 -0.21
N VAL A 289 -4.49 -10.54 -0.91
CA VAL A 289 -3.59 -11.52 -1.51
C VAL A 289 -2.43 -11.80 -0.57
N LEU A 290 -2.18 -13.09 -0.33
CA LEU A 290 -1.11 -13.62 0.50
C LEU A 290 -0.26 -14.60 -0.31
N ASP A 291 1.02 -14.73 0.02
CA ASP A 291 1.90 -15.74 -0.56
C ASP A 291 1.86 -17.02 0.28
N ALA A 292 1.25 -18.08 -0.27
CA ALA A 292 1.10 -19.36 0.41
C ALA A 292 2.43 -20.08 0.68
N SER A 293 3.50 -19.72 -0.01
CA SER A 293 4.80 -20.35 0.11
C SER A 293 5.65 -19.80 1.26
N GLN A 294 5.21 -18.70 1.90
CA GLN A 294 5.92 -18.06 3.00
C GLN A 294 5.57 -18.71 4.33
N LEU A 295 6.59 -18.99 5.16
CA LEU A 295 6.39 -19.55 6.49
C LEU A 295 5.66 -18.60 7.43
N GLU A 296 5.94 -17.30 7.31
CA GLU A 296 5.35 -16.25 8.14
C GLU A 296 4.05 -15.66 7.56
N VAL A 297 3.33 -16.41 6.72
CA VAL A 297 2.12 -15.93 6.01
C VAL A 297 1.08 -15.33 6.98
N MET A 298 0.94 -15.85 8.18
CA MET A 298 0.04 -15.33 9.21
C MET A 298 0.51 -13.99 9.77
N GLU A 299 1.79 -13.77 9.87
CA GLU A 299 2.36 -12.48 10.29
C GLU A 299 2.13 -11.40 9.24
N PHE A 300 2.28 -11.75 7.96
CA PHE A 300 1.98 -10.86 6.84
C PHE A 300 0.48 -10.53 6.75
N TYR A 301 -0.39 -11.53 7.03
CA TYR A 301 -1.82 -11.30 7.18
C TYR A 301 -2.11 -10.26 8.28
N ASN A 302 -1.58 -10.48 9.49
CA ASN A 302 -1.79 -9.60 10.64
C ASN A 302 -1.21 -8.20 10.40
N THR A 303 -0.07 -8.09 9.73
CA THR A 303 0.54 -6.81 9.38
C THR A 303 -0.36 -6.02 8.43
N THR A 304 -0.92 -6.68 7.41
CA THR A 304 -1.88 -6.06 6.49
C THR A 304 -3.14 -5.62 7.22
N MET A 305 -3.70 -6.47 8.09
CA MET A 305 -4.91 -6.16 8.86
C MET A 305 -4.70 -4.96 9.80
N ARG A 306 -3.54 -4.84 10.44
CA ARG A 306 -3.21 -3.68 11.27
C ARG A 306 -3.20 -2.38 10.47
N VAL A 307 -2.57 -2.37 9.30
CA VAL A 307 -2.56 -1.18 8.44
C VAL A 307 -3.95 -0.85 7.91
N LEU A 308 -4.76 -1.86 7.57
CA LEU A 308 -6.16 -1.66 7.17
C LEU A 308 -7.01 -1.09 8.33
N GLY A 309 -6.72 -1.48 9.58
CA GLY A 309 -7.34 -0.90 10.78
C GLY A 309 -7.00 0.57 10.95
N GLU A 310 -5.75 0.99 10.73
CA GLU A 310 -5.35 2.41 10.74
C GLU A 310 -6.06 3.24 9.66
N LEU A 311 -6.53 2.59 8.59
CA LEU A 311 -7.27 3.20 7.47
C LEU A 311 -8.80 3.06 7.61
N GLU A 312 -9.31 2.53 8.72
CA GLU A 312 -10.72 2.22 8.94
C GLU A 312 -11.34 1.33 7.84
N ALA A 313 -10.51 0.45 7.24
CA ALA A 313 -10.88 -0.42 6.14
C ALA A 313 -10.99 -1.91 6.53
N ASP A 314 -10.66 -2.27 7.77
CA ASP A 314 -10.67 -3.63 8.31
C ASP A 314 -12.08 -4.22 8.49
N THR A 315 -13.09 -3.37 8.58
CA THR A 315 -14.51 -3.77 8.67
C THR A 315 -15.16 -4.14 7.34
N LYS A 316 -14.45 -3.94 6.23
CA LYS A 316 -14.95 -4.26 4.90
C LYS A 316 -15.03 -5.75 4.66
N GLN A 317 -15.98 -6.16 3.79
CA GLN A 317 -15.99 -7.52 3.28
C GLN A 317 -14.66 -7.80 2.56
N MET A 318 -14.06 -8.95 2.86
CA MET A 318 -12.75 -9.30 2.36
C MET A 318 -12.75 -10.72 1.78
N LEU A 319 -12.23 -10.84 0.55
CA LEU A 319 -11.92 -12.13 -0.06
C LEU A 319 -10.42 -12.40 0.15
N VAL A 320 -10.10 -13.42 0.92
CA VAL A 320 -8.71 -13.85 1.14
C VAL A 320 -8.28 -14.77 0.00
N VAL A 321 -7.11 -14.47 -0.57
CA VAL A 321 -6.56 -15.22 -1.71
C VAL A 321 -5.12 -15.63 -1.39
N PHE A 322 -4.86 -16.93 -1.30
CA PHE A 322 -3.53 -17.49 -1.17
C PHE A 322 -2.95 -17.76 -2.56
N ASN A 323 -1.97 -16.96 -2.96
CA ASN A 323 -1.28 -17.09 -4.23
C ASN A 323 0.00 -17.92 -4.10
N LYS A 324 0.60 -18.28 -5.22
CA LYS A 324 1.85 -19.06 -5.35
C LYS A 324 1.76 -20.46 -4.75
N VAL A 325 0.59 -21.10 -4.82
CA VAL A 325 0.41 -22.49 -4.34
C VAL A 325 1.31 -23.49 -5.07
N ASP A 326 1.78 -23.14 -6.27
CA ASP A 326 2.76 -23.91 -7.05
C ASP A 326 4.13 -23.98 -6.39
N LYS A 327 4.45 -23.06 -5.49
CA LYS A 327 5.72 -23.01 -4.74
C LYS A 327 5.65 -23.68 -3.37
N VAL A 328 4.47 -24.07 -2.91
CA VAL A 328 4.29 -24.72 -1.61
C VAL A 328 4.81 -26.15 -1.68
N VAL A 329 5.87 -26.43 -0.93
CA VAL A 329 6.47 -27.76 -0.86
C VAL A 329 5.74 -28.63 0.18
N ASP A 330 5.37 -28.04 1.31
CA ASP A 330 4.69 -28.72 2.42
C ASP A 330 3.18 -28.68 2.26
N GLN A 331 2.59 -29.82 1.93
CA GLN A 331 1.14 -29.96 1.77
C GLN A 331 0.37 -29.86 3.09
N ASP A 332 0.99 -30.17 4.21
CA ASP A 332 0.36 -30.07 5.54
C ASP A 332 0.18 -28.61 5.93
N SER A 333 1.15 -27.74 5.62
CA SER A 333 1.02 -26.31 5.76
C SER A 333 -0.14 -25.76 4.93
N LEU A 334 -0.28 -26.18 3.67
CA LEU A 334 -1.40 -25.76 2.81
C LEU A 334 -2.75 -26.24 3.36
N ALA A 335 -2.83 -27.48 3.85
CA ALA A 335 -4.02 -28.02 4.50
C ALA A 335 -4.35 -27.28 5.80
N GLY A 336 -3.33 -26.82 6.54
CA GLY A 336 -3.47 -25.95 7.70
C GLY A 336 -4.11 -24.61 7.34
N LEU A 337 -3.62 -23.95 6.30
CA LEU A 337 -4.19 -22.68 5.80
C LEU A 337 -5.65 -22.86 5.35
N ARG A 338 -5.98 -23.93 4.63
CA ARG A 338 -7.36 -24.24 4.22
C ARG A 338 -8.31 -24.43 5.40
N ARG A 339 -7.85 -25.04 6.49
CA ARG A 339 -8.65 -25.21 7.73
C ARG A 339 -8.85 -23.88 8.46
N HIS A 340 -7.82 -23.02 8.46
CA HIS A 340 -7.88 -21.72 9.13
C HIS A 340 -8.72 -20.69 8.35
N PHE A 341 -8.68 -20.76 7.01
CA PHE A 341 -9.41 -19.87 6.11
C PHE A 341 -10.31 -20.68 5.17
N PRO A 342 -11.47 -21.18 5.64
CA PRO A 342 -12.34 -22.05 4.85
C PRO A 342 -12.94 -21.34 3.62
N ASP A 343 -13.10 -20.02 3.67
CA ASP A 343 -13.66 -19.21 2.59
C ASP A 343 -12.59 -18.62 1.64
N ALA A 344 -11.32 -18.89 1.89
CA ALA A 344 -10.23 -18.39 1.06
C ALA A 344 -10.09 -19.17 -0.25
N VAL A 345 -9.62 -18.49 -1.28
CA VAL A 345 -9.32 -19.10 -2.59
C VAL A 345 -7.81 -19.32 -2.70
N PHE A 346 -7.41 -20.48 -3.21
CA PHE A 346 -6.02 -20.90 -3.35
C PHE A 346 -5.63 -20.93 -4.83
N VAL A 347 -4.71 -20.05 -5.24
CA VAL A 347 -4.38 -19.83 -6.64
C VAL A 347 -2.88 -19.88 -6.91
N SER A 348 -2.53 -20.15 -8.16
CA SER A 348 -1.24 -19.79 -8.73
C SER A 348 -1.49 -18.93 -9.97
N VAL A 349 -1.19 -17.65 -9.88
CA VAL A 349 -1.30 -16.74 -11.04
C VAL A 349 -0.34 -17.15 -12.15
N GLN A 350 0.78 -17.80 -11.80
CA GLN A 350 1.78 -18.25 -12.76
C GLN A 350 1.30 -19.42 -13.60
N THR A 351 0.65 -20.42 -12.99
CA THR A 351 0.19 -21.65 -13.65
C THR A 351 -1.26 -21.57 -14.11
N GLY A 352 -2.03 -20.60 -13.60
CA GLY A 352 -3.48 -20.49 -13.83
C GLY A 352 -4.33 -21.34 -12.89
N GLN A 353 -3.73 -22.11 -11.97
CA GLN A 353 -4.45 -22.95 -11.02
C GLN A 353 -5.36 -22.08 -10.13
N GLY A 354 -6.61 -22.52 -9.91
CA GLY A 354 -7.58 -21.86 -9.02
C GLY A 354 -8.15 -20.54 -9.55
N MET A 355 -7.74 -20.08 -10.74
CA MET A 355 -8.18 -18.77 -11.27
C MET A 355 -9.67 -18.75 -11.64
N VAL A 356 -10.23 -19.87 -12.08
CA VAL A 356 -11.68 -19.99 -12.39
C VAL A 356 -12.48 -19.82 -11.10
N GLU A 357 -12.12 -20.56 -10.05
CA GLU A 357 -12.73 -20.45 -8.72
C GLU A 357 -12.67 -19.03 -8.18
N LEU A 358 -11.50 -18.37 -8.32
CA LEU A 358 -11.32 -16.97 -7.91
C LEU A 358 -12.31 -16.04 -8.61
N VAL A 359 -12.48 -16.17 -9.92
CA VAL A 359 -13.41 -15.33 -10.69
C VAL A 359 -14.87 -15.60 -10.28
N GLU A 360 -15.23 -16.85 -10.01
CA GLU A 360 -16.55 -17.22 -9.48
C GLU A 360 -16.80 -16.59 -8.10
N ARG A 361 -15.86 -16.69 -7.17
CA ARG A 361 -15.95 -16.07 -5.84
C ARG A 361 -16.03 -14.54 -5.91
N ILE A 362 -15.23 -13.91 -6.77
CA ILE A 362 -15.36 -12.46 -7.02
C ILE A 362 -16.76 -12.12 -7.54
N SER A 363 -17.33 -12.95 -8.44
CA SER A 363 -18.67 -12.73 -8.97
C SER A 363 -19.74 -12.84 -7.88
N GLU A 364 -19.58 -13.74 -6.91
CA GLU A 364 -20.45 -13.85 -5.73
C GLU A 364 -20.37 -12.60 -4.84
N PHE A 365 -19.16 -12.08 -4.59
CA PHE A 365 -18.97 -10.84 -3.82
C PHE A 365 -19.64 -9.64 -4.51
N VAL A 366 -19.49 -9.53 -5.82
CA VAL A 366 -20.16 -8.50 -6.61
C VAL A 366 -21.69 -8.69 -6.55
N ALA A 367 -22.17 -9.92 -6.66
CA ALA A 367 -23.61 -10.20 -6.56
C ALA A 367 -24.20 -9.81 -5.19
N ARG A 368 -23.46 -10.01 -4.10
CA ARG A 368 -23.85 -9.58 -2.74
C ARG A 368 -23.88 -8.06 -2.58
N SER A 369 -23.02 -7.36 -3.31
CA SER A 369 -22.96 -5.89 -3.29
C SER A 369 -23.95 -5.22 -4.25
N THR A 370 -24.65 -6.00 -5.08
CA THR A 370 -25.67 -5.57 -6.04
C THR A 370 -26.99 -6.29 -5.77
N MET A 371 -28.08 -5.66 -6.13
CA MET A 371 -29.42 -6.25 -6.04
C MET A 371 -30.19 -6.04 -7.34
N THR A 372 -30.97 -7.03 -7.71
CA THR A 372 -31.92 -6.89 -8.83
C THR A 372 -33.24 -6.41 -8.25
N ILE A 373 -33.71 -5.28 -8.76
CA ILE A 373 -34.95 -4.64 -8.35
C ILE A 373 -35.90 -4.48 -9.54
N GLU A 374 -37.16 -4.54 -9.27
CA GLU A 374 -38.21 -4.15 -10.19
C GLU A 374 -38.78 -2.79 -9.79
N LEU A 375 -38.82 -1.88 -10.73
CA LEU A 375 -39.23 -0.50 -10.52
C LEU A 375 -40.43 -0.17 -11.39
N ARG A 376 -41.33 0.66 -10.86
CA ARG A 376 -42.36 1.34 -11.63
C ARG A 376 -42.07 2.85 -11.62
N LEU A 377 -41.46 3.33 -12.68
CA LEU A 377 -41.08 4.73 -12.82
C LEU A 377 -42.20 5.49 -13.53
N PRO A 378 -42.66 6.63 -12.99
CA PRO A 378 -43.61 7.51 -13.72
C PRO A 378 -43.00 7.95 -15.05
N ALA A 379 -43.77 7.99 -16.13
CA ALA A 379 -43.28 8.39 -17.46
C ALA A 379 -42.66 9.79 -17.46
N ALA A 380 -43.13 10.68 -16.58
CA ALA A 380 -42.60 12.03 -16.40
C ALA A 380 -41.20 12.09 -15.78
N ARG A 381 -40.71 10.94 -15.17
CA ARG A 381 -39.43 10.85 -14.47
C ARG A 381 -38.38 10.14 -15.33
N ALA A 382 -38.21 10.61 -16.57
CA ALA A 382 -37.16 10.13 -17.48
C ALA A 382 -35.74 10.32 -16.90
N ASP A 383 -35.58 11.27 -15.97
CA ASP A 383 -34.36 11.51 -15.20
C ASP A 383 -33.93 10.27 -14.37
N LEU A 384 -34.90 9.55 -13.77
CA LEU A 384 -34.65 8.34 -13.00
C LEU A 384 -34.26 7.16 -13.92
N LEU A 385 -34.87 7.05 -15.09
CA LEU A 385 -34.49 6.03 -16.07
C LEU A 385 -33.07 6.27 -16.59
N ALA A 386 -32.74 7.52 -16.93
CA ALA A 386 -31.38 7.91 -17.32
C ALA A 386 -30.37 7.64 -16.19
N ARG A 387 -30.77 7.90 -14.94
CA ARG A 387 -29.97 7.59 -13.76
C ARG A 387 -29.80 6.10 -13.59
N LEU A 388 -30.85 5.29 -13.80
CA LEU A 388 -30.80 3.85 -13.71
C LEU A 388 -29.86 3.23 -14.76
N HIS A 389 -29.87 3.73 -15.99
CA HIS A 389 -28.91 3.35 -17.03
C HIS A 389 -27.47 3.73 -16.68
N ARG A 390 -27.28 4.82 -15.96
CA ARG A 390 -25.98 5.27 -15.49
C ARG A 390 -25.52 4.50 -14.24
N ASP A 391 -26.43 4.25 -13.29
CA ASP A 391 -26.17 3.74 -11.95
C ASP A 391 -26.40 2.23 -11.80
N GLY A 392 -26.92 1.55 -12.84
CA GLY A 392 -27.22 0.10 -12.83
C GLY A 392 -27.12 -0.53 -14.21
N THR A 393 -27.40 -1.83 -14.24
CA THR A 393 -27.54 -2.58 -15.49
C THR A 393 -29.02 -2.86 -15.68
N VAL A 394 -29.63 -2.19 -16.64
CA VAL A 394 -31.03 -2.42 -17.01
C VAL A 394 -31.12 -3.75 -17.76
N ARG A 395 -31.96 -4.66 -17.27
CA ARG A 395 -32.17 -5.99 -17.83
C ARG A 395 -33.39 -6.04 -18.73
N ASP A 396 -34.44 -5.33 -18.31
CA ASP A 396 -35.73 -5.34 -19.03
C ASP A 396 -36.42 -3.98 -18.87
N ILE A 397 -37.09 -3.51 -19.91
CA ILE A 397 -37.90 -2.27 -19.92
C ILE A 397 -39.18 -2.51 -20.64
N GLU A 398 -40.31 -2.20 -19.97
CA GLU A 398 -41.64 -2.28 -20.51
C GLU A 398 -42.36 -0.93 -20.31
N TYR A 399 -42.88 -0.34 -21.39
CA TYR A 399 -43.60 0.93 -21.35
C TYR A 399 -45.08 0.70 -21.17
N LEU A 400 -45.65 1.06 -20.00
CA LEU A 400 -47.03 0.85 -19.60
C LEU A 400 -47.88 2.12 -19.66
N GLY A 401 -47.66 2.98 -20.64
CA GLY A 401 -48.39 4.22 -20.81
C GLY A 401 -47.97 5.31 -19.82
N GLN A 402 -48.56 5.41 -18.64
CA GLN A 402 -48.20 6.43 -17.64
C GLN A 402 -47.02 6.04 -16.75
N ALA A 403 -46.54 4.80 -16.83
CA ALA A 403 -45.41 4.27 -16.08
C ALA A 403 -44.49 3.44 -16.97
N THR A 404 -43.26 3.32 -16.59
CA THR A 404 -42.27 2.41 -17.19
C THR A 404 -41.90 1.36 -16.14
N ARG A 405 -42.14 0.09 -16.45
CA ARG A 405 -41.63 -1.00 -15.66
C ARG A 405 -40.18 -1.27 -16.04
N VAL A 406 -39.31 -1.33 -15.07
CA VAL A 406 -37.90 -1.57 -15.33
C VAL A 406 -37.36 -2.62 -14.36
N VAL A 407 -36.74 -3.66 -14.89
CA VAL A 407 -35.96 -4.61 -14.11
C VAL A 407 -34.50 -4.28 -14.26
N ALA A 408 -33.84 -3.93 -13.16
CA ALA A 408 -32.45 -3.51 -13.18
C ALA A 408 -31.66 -4.09 -12.00
N THR A 409 -30.39 -4.35 -12.24
CA THR A 409 -29.42 -4.67 -11.18
C THR A 409 -28.69 -3.39 -10.80
N ILE A 410 -28.80 -3.01 -9.53
CA ILE A 410 -28.19 -1.79 -8.98
C ILE A 410 -27.28 -2.14 -7.79
N PRO A 411 -26.25 -1.30 -7.49
CA PRO A 411 -25.53 -1.39 -6.23
C PRO A 411 -26.46 -1.17 -5.03
N ALA A 412 -26.30 -1.94 -3.96
CA ALA A 412 -27.14 -1.85 -2.76
C ALA A 412 -27.23 -0.42 -2.21
N ARG A 413 -26.13 0.35 -2.29
CA ARG A 413 -26.06 1.75 -1.90
C ARG A 413 -26.98 2.70 -2.70
N SER A 414 -27.40 2.29 -3.89
CA SER A 414 -28.30 3.08 -4.75
C SER A 414 -29.77 2.86 -4.43
N LEU A 415 -30.10 1.89 -3.56
CA LEU A 415 -31.46 1.51 -3.23
C LEU A 415 -32.29 2.68 -2.68
N GLU A 416 -31.70 3.50 -1.80
CA GLU A 416 -32.41 4.64 -1.19
C GLU A 416 -33.06 5.58 -2.22
N VAL A 417 -32.42 5.76 -3.36
CA VAL A 417 -32.92 6.64 -4.43
C VAL A 417 -34.09 6.05 -5.15
N PHE A 418 -34.11 4.72 -5.30
CA PHE A 418 -35.13 3.98 -6.05
C PHE A 418 -36.19 3.35 -5.16
N ALA A 419 -35.99 3.37 -3.84
CA ALA A 419 -36.93 2.79 -2.86
C ALA A 419 -38.38 3.25 -3.03
N PRO A 420 -38.67 4.55 -3.32
CA PRO A 420 -40.06 5.00 -3.52
C PRO A 420 -40.74 4.43 -4.77
N PHE A 421 -39.96 3.83 -5.68
CA PHE A 421 -40.45 3.33 -6.98
C PHE A 421 -40.35 1.82 -7.12
N LEU A 422 -40.02 1.11 -6.03
CA LEU A 422 -40.02 -0.35 -6.01
C LEU A 422 -41.43 -0.86 -6.32
N ALA A 423 -41.53 -1.77 -7.27
CA ALA A 423 -42.79 -2.51 -7.48
C ALA A 423 -43.08 -3.33 -6.21
N ALA A 424 -44.26 -3.18 -5.64
CA ALA A 424 -44.67 -4.03 -4.51
C ALA A 424 -44.54 -5.49 -4.92
N THR A 425 -43.77 -6.29 -4.17
CA THR A 425 -43.73 -7.74 -4.36
C THR A 425 -45.15 -8.27 -4.18
N ALA A 426 -45.60 -9.16 -5.06
CA ALA A 426 -46.96 -9.70 -5.07
C ALA A 426 -47.42 -10.35 -3.75
N GLU A 427 -46.47 -10.61 -2.83
CA GLU A 427 -46.77 -11.15 -1.49
C GLU A 427 -47.36 -10.15 -0.49
N SER A 428 -47.25 -8.84 -0.72
CA SER A 428 -47.84 -7.83 0.16
C SER A 428 -49.19 -7.29 -0.30
N ALA A 429 -49.72 -7.78 -1.43
CA ALA A 429 -51.00 -7.35 -1.97
C ALA A 429 -52.18 -8.21 -1.48
N GLU A 430 -51.93 -9.38 -0.85
CA GLU A 430 -52.96 -10.26 -0.34
C GLU A 430 -53.40 -9.92 1.09
N GLU A 431 -52.67 -9.09 1.81
CA GLU A 431 -52.97 -8.72 3.20
C GLU A 431 -53.74 -7.40 3.36
N ALA A 432 -54.08 -6.72 2.25
CA ALA A 432 -54.82 -5.46 2.24
C ALA A 432 -56.16 -5.50 1.51
N ALA A 433 -56.87 -6.65 1.57
CA ALA A 433 -58.28 -6.67 1.18
C ALA A 433 -59.13 -6.34 2.43
N PRO A 434 -59.92 -5.25 2.44
CA PRO A 434 -60.84 -5.01 3.53
C PRO A 434 -61.95 -6.05 3.54
N ALA A 435 -62.11 -6.73 4.66
CA ALA A 435 -63.31 -7.55 4.91
C ALA A 435 -64.55 -6.66 4.80
N VAL A 436 -65.31 -6.88 3.77
CA VAL A 436 -66.68 -6.33 3.65
C VAL A 436 -67.55 -7.15 4.59
N ALA A 437 -68.02 -6.50 5.65
CA ALA A 437 -69.01 -7.05 6.56
C ALA A 437 -70.36 -7.15 5.88
N GLU A 438 -71.00 -8.30 6.05
CA GLU A 438 -72.45 -8.38 6.14
C GLU A 438 -72.95 -8.08 7.56
#